data_13a8b55a83ea42339d8cc2af85207318
#
_entry.id   13a8b55a83ea42339d8cc2af85207318
#
_cell.length_a   1.000
_cell.length_b   1.000
_cell.length_c   1.000
_cell.angle_alpha   90.00
_cell.angle_beta   90.00
_cell.angle_gamma   90.00
#
_symmetry.space_group_name_H-M   'P 1'
#
loop_
_entity.id
_entity.type
_entity.pdbx_description
1 polymer ?
#
loop_
_entity_poly.entity_id
_entity_poly.type
_entity_poly.pdbx_seq_one_letter_code
_entity_poly.pdbx_strand_id
1 'polypeptide(L)'
;MVIELKSEQLRVQFNSFGGALSSIKDAEGLEYLWQGDATYWSGQAPVLFPICGSLREDTALYIDDNGQEIKGKIPRHGLVRKKEFELVEQTDNSVTFAIEDDENSYQNYPYHFRLEITYSLTGKTVRTQYKIFNKETSKVMPYFIGGHPGFNCPLLDDEVYEDYYLEFEKEETCSVPRPFPETGMLDFQDRSPWLEGQKELDLSYDLFSTDAVTLDELQSRTIALRSRKHDKGLKVHFAEFPNLIIWSTLNKGPFIAFEPWSGLSTSLEEGDHLEDKKNVRLLEPGQVDQIGFDIEIF
;
A
#
# COMPACT_ATOMS: atom_id res chain seq x y z
N MET A 1 15.85 -11.26 7.97
CA MET A 1 15.53 -11.63 9.38
C MET A 1 14.03 -11.62 9.54
N VAL A 2 13.46 -12.56 10.32
CA VAL A 2 12.03 -12.56 10.67
C VAL A 2 11.89 -12.21 12.15
N ILE A 3 10.99 -11.27 12.46
CA ILE A 3 10.64 -10.82 13.81
C ILE A 3 9.18 -11.17 14.07
N GLU A 4 8.86 -11.61 15.29
CA GLU A 4 7.49 -11.92 15.70
C GLU A 4 7.08 -11.05 16.90
N LEU A 5 5.90 -10.46 16.81
CA LEU A 5 5.18 -9.84 17.93
C LEU A 5 3.97 -10.71 18.29
N LYS A 6 3.61 -10.71 19.58
CA LYS A 6 2.49 -11.49 20.10
C LYS A 6 1.61 -10.66 21.03
N SER A 7 0.31 -10.85 20.89
CA SER A 7 -0.69 -10.50 21.90
C SER A 7 -1.41 -11.76 22.37
N GLU A 8 -2.40 -11.63 23.23
CA GLU A 8 -3.27 -12.76 23.58
C GLU A 8 -4.10 -13.25 22.39
N GLN A 9 -4.36 -12.38 21.39
CA GLN A 9 -5.25 -12.64 20.28
C GLN A 9 -4.52 -12.91 18.97
N LEU A 10 -3.32 -12.35 18.77
CA LEU A 10 -2.60 -12.42 17.50
C LEU A 10 -1.14 -12.81 17.65
N ARG A 11 -0.63 -13.46 16.58
CA ARG A 11 0.81 -13.61 16.28
C ARG A 11 1.06 -12.94 14.94
N VAL A 12 2.00 -12.00 14.91
CA VAL A 12 2.28 -11.20 13.74
C VAL A 12 3.77 -11.27 13.41
N GLN A 13 4.10 -11.56 12.16
CA GLN A 13 5.50 -11.68 11.73
C GLN A 13 5.84 -10.59 10.69
N PHE A 14 7.09 -10.15 10.76
CA PHE A 14 7.66 -9.13 9.90
C PHE A 14 9.00 -9.60 9.35
N ASN A 15 9.31 -9.20 8.12
CA ASN A 15 10.56 -9.54 7.46
C ASN A 15 11.39 -8.27 7.23
N SER A 16 12.67 -8.27 7.63
CA SER A 16 13.59 -7.16 7.34
C SER A 16 13.80 -6.95 5.85
N PHE A 17 13.70 -8.00 5.02
CA PHE A 17 13.66 -7.83 3.58
C PHE A 17 12.34 -7.18 3.15
N GLY A 18 12.42 -5.99 2.59
CA GLY A 18 11.29 -5.13 2.26
C GLY A 18 10.73 -4.35 3.46
N GLY A 19 11.22 -4.60 4.70
CA GLY A 19 10.66 -4.02 5.92
C GLY A 19 9.18 -4.37 6.10
N ALA A 20 8.75 -5.57 5.68
CA ALA A 20 7.36 -5.86 5.37
C ALA A 20 6.69 -6.79 6.40
N LEU A 21 5.39 -6.58 6.60
CA LEU A 21 4.49 -7.54 7.26
C LEU A 21 4.46 -8.85 6.47
N SER A 22 4.54 -10.00 7.15
CA SER A 22 4.64 -11.30 6.49
C SER A 22 3.68 -12.38 7.01
N SER A 23 3.03 -12.17 8.16
CA SER A 23 1.99 -13.07 8.69
C SER A 23 1.13 -12.35 9.72
N ILE A 24 -0.17 -12.64 9.73
CA ILE A 24 -1.12 -12.25 10.79
C ILE A 24 -1.95 -13.48 11.12
N LYS A 25 -1.69 -14.11 12.25
CA LYS A 25 -2.46 -15.27 12.73
C LYS A 25 -3.24 -14.95 13.99
N ASP A 26 -4.49 -15.42 14.03
CA ASP A 26 -5.27 -15.37 15.27
C ASP A 26 -4.79 -16.44 16.28
N ALA A 27 -5.42 -16.46 17.46
CA ALA A 27 -5.10 -17.41 18.53
C ALA A 27 -5.40 -18.87 18.14
N GLU A 28 -6.27 -19.10 17.14
CA GLU A 28 -6.60 -20.43 16.60
C GLU A 28 -5.64 -20.86 15.50
N GLY A 29 -4.77 -19.96 15.03
CA GLY A 29 -3.75 -20.20 14.01
C GLY A 29 -4.23 -19.90 12.58
N LEU A 30 -5.42 -19.33 12.40
CA LEU A 30 -5.91 -18.88 11.09
C LEU A 30 -5.04 -17.73 10.56
N GLU A 31 -4.51 -17.89 9.35
CA GLU A 31 -3.69 -16.89 8.68
C GLU A 31 -4.57 -15.94 7.87
N TYR A 32 -4.50 -14.65 8.18
CA TYR A 32 -5.24 -13.61 7.48
C TYR A 32 -4.45 -12.99 6.34
N LEU A 33 -3.11 -12.94 6.45
CA LEU A 33 -2.28 -12.35 5.42
C LEU A 33 -2.00 -13.37 4.31
N TRP A 34 -2.05 -12.91 3.06
CA TRP A 34 -1.64 -13.69 1.90
C TRP A 34 -0.20 -14.18 2.01
N GLN A 35 0.06 -15.46 1.69
CA GLN A 35 1.35 -16.10 1.93
C GLN A 35 2.27 -16.17 0.70
N GLY A 36 1.95 -15.41 -0.36
CA GLY A 36 2.88 -15.19 -1.46
C GLY A 36 3.05 -16.37 -2.41
N ASP A 37 1.97 -17.13 -2.70
CA ASP A 37 2.03 -18.18 -3.74
C ASP A 37 2.32 -17.55 -5.11
N ALA A 38 3.50 -17.87 -5.64
CA ALA A 38 4.00 -17.34 -6.91
C ALA A 38 3.14 -17.75 -8.13
N THR A 39 2.24 -18.73 -8.00
CA THR A 39 1.24 -19.06 -9.02
C THR A 39 0.31 -17.88 -9.30
N TYR A 40 0.07 -17.07 -8.27
CA TYR A 40 -0.79 -15.90 -8.34
C TYR A 40 0.00 -14.60 -8.14
N TRP A 41 0.53 -14.41 -6.96
CA TRP A 41 1.32 -13.24 -6.59
C TRP A 41 2.32 -13.57 -5.48
N SER A 42 3.62 -13.42 -5.78
CA SER A 42 4.71 -13.74 -4.84
C SER A 42 4.94 -12.69 -3.74
N GLY A 43 4.27 -11.53 -3.82
CA GLY A 43 4.30 -10.52 -2.77
C GLY A 43 3.33 -10.87 -1.63
N GLN A 44 3.42 -10.16 -0.52
CA GLN A 44 2.55 -10.30 0.65
C GLN A 44 2.01 -8.95 1.11
N ALA A 45 2.88 -8.04 1.53
CA ALA A 45 2.54 -6.70 2.00
C ALA A 45 3.69 -5.72 1.71
N PRO A 46 4.09 -5.49 0.44
CA PRO A 46 5.20 -4.60 0.14
C PRO A 46 4.93 -3.16 0.56
N VAL A 47 6.01 -2.49 0.95
CA VAL A 47 6.04 -1.05 1.23
C VAL A 47 6.42 -0.31 -0.05
N LEU A 48 5.66 0.73 -0.36
CA LEU A 48 5.75 1.48 -1.61
C LEU A 48 6.38 2.84 -1.32
N PHE A 49 7.60 3.08 -1.87
CA PHE A 49 8.32 4.35 -1.71
C PHE A 49 9.44 4.45 -2.76
N PRO A 50 9.73 5.61 -3.34
CA PRO A 50 9.09 6.93 -3.16
C PRO A 50 7.88 7.17 -4.06
N ILE A 51 7.36 6.12 -4.70
CA ILE A 51 6.13 6.18 -5.50
C ILE A 51 5.16 5.05 -5.16
N CYS A 52 3.87 5.30 -5.35
CA CYS A 52 2.81 4.31 -5.39
C CYS A 52 2.38 4.10 -6.85
N GLY A 53 2.14 2.84 -7.25
CA GLY A 53 1.78 2.54 -8.64
C GLY A 53 2.93 2.72 -9.63
N SER A 54 2.63 3.20 -10.83
CA SER A 54 3.56 3.30 -11.96
C SER A 54 3.79 4.75 -12.39
N LEU A 55 5.00 5.02 -12.87
CA LEU A 55 5.33 6.23 -13.65
C LEU A 55 5.28 5.90 -15.15
N ARG A 56 5.09 6.91 -15.98
CA ARG A 56 5.19 6.77 -17.44
C ARG A 56 6.59 6.30 -17.79
N GLU A 57 6.70 5.14 -18.44
CA GLU A 57 7.99 4.51 -18.79
C GLU A 57 8.97 4.36 -17.60
N ASP A 58 8.45 4.16 -16.39
CA ASP A 58 9.22 4.13 -15.13
C ASP A 58 10.09 5.39 -14.92
N THR A 59 9.72 6.54 -15.47
CA THR A 59 10.55 7.76 -15.49
C THR A 59 9.96 8.85 -14.60
N ALA A 60 10.82 9.44 -13.77
CA ALA A 60 10.58 10.71 -13.09
C ALA A 60 11.59 11.77 -13.56
N LEU A 61 11.12 13.00 -13.67
CA LEU A 61 11.96 14.18 -13.93
C LEU A 61 12.19 14.95 -12.63
N TYR A 62 13.36 15.50 -12.48
CA TYR A 62 13.77 16.32 -11.34
C TYR A 62 14.59 17.51 -11.83
N ILE A 63 14.70 18.55 -11.02
CA ILE A 63 15.62 19.66 -11.24
C ILE A 63 16.83 19.49 -10.28
N ASP A 64 18.04 19.45 -10.85
CA ASP A 64 19.28 19.35 -10.07
C ASP A 64 19.68 20.69 -9.42
N ASP A 65 20.78 20.69 -8.65
CA ASP A 65 21.28 21.88 -7.96
C ASP A 65 21.76 23.00 -8.89
N ASN A 66 21.96 22.70 -10.18
CA ASN A 66 22.35 23.64 -11.22
C ASN A 66 21.15 24.16 -12.03
N GLY A 67 19.93 23.74 -11.67
CA GLY A 67 18.71 24.06 -12.43
C GLY A 67 18.56 23.27 -13.72
N GLN A 68 19.27 22.14 -13.87
CA GLN A 68 19.16 21.28 -15.05
C GLN A 68 18.18 20.14 -14.79
N GLU A 69 17.39 19.80 -15.82
CA GLU A 69 16.51 18.66 -15.77
C GLU A 69 17.31 17.35 -15.85
N ILE A 70 17.07 16.46 -14.89
CA ILE A 70 17.64 15.12 -14.82
C ILE A 70 16.54 14.06 -14.76
N LYS A 71 16.85 12.84 -15.21
CA LYS A 71 15.93 11.70 -15.25
C LYS A 71 16.32 10.64 -14.24
N GLY A 72 15.33 10.15 -13.51
CA GLY A 72 15.46 8.95 -12.70
C GLY A 72 14.57 7.81 -13.21
N LYS A 73 15.00 6.59 -13.01
CA LYS A 73 14.24 5.38 -13.29
C LYS A 73 13.72 4.77 -12.01
N ILE A 74 12.40 4.83 -11.80
CA ILE A 74 11.74 4.29 -10.62
C ILE A 74 10.71 3.27 -11.09
N PRO A 75 10.94 1.97 -10.84
CA PRO A 75 10.00 0.92 -11.24
C PRO A 75 8.70 1.03 -10.45
N ARG A 76 7.66 0.37 -10.95
CA ARG A 76 6.35 0.27 -10.27
C ARG A 76 6.54 0.00 -8.78
N HIS A 77 5.89 0.80 -7.93
CA HIS A 77 5.92 0.76 -6.46
C HIS A 77 7.26 1.16 -5.82
N GLY A 78 8.17 1.78 -6.58
CA GLY A 78 9.35 2.42 -6.02
C GLY A 78 10.56 1.51 -5.80
N LEU A 79 11.44 1.95 -4.90
CA LEU A 79 12.81 1.47 -4.82
C LEU A 79 13.09 0.56 -3.61
N VAL A 80 12.21 0.55 -2.58
CA VAL A 80 12.56 -0.04 -1.27
C VAL A 80 12.05 -1.45 -1.06
N ARG A 81 10.99 -1.88 -1.73
CA ARG A 81 10.28 -3.16 -1.48
C ARG A 81 11.13 -4.42 -1.66
N LYS A 82 12.28 -4.33 -2.31
CA LYS A 82 13.22 -5.43 -2.56
C LYS A 82 14.59 -5.16 -1.95
N LYS A 83 14.65 -4.34 -0.91
CA LYS A 83 15.89 -4.04 -0.18
C LYS A 83 15.82 -4.58 1.24
N GLU A 84 16.98 -4.83 1.83
CA GLU A 84 17.10 -5.18 3.24
C GLU A 84 16.99 -3.91 4.09
N PHE A 85 16.15 -3.95 5.12
CA PHE A 85 16.00 -2.89 6.11
C PHE A 85 16.77 -3.26 7.37
N GLU A 86 17.35 -2.26 8.01
CA GLU A 86 17.97 -2.38 9.32
C GLU A 86 16.89 -2.49 10.41
N LEU A 87 17.07 -3.40 11.36
CA LEU A 87 16.29 -3.40 12.59
C LEU A 87 16.82 -2.31 13.52
N VAL A 88 15.99 -1.28 13.77
CA VAL A 88 16.35 -0.14 14.62
C VAL A 88 15.96 -0.37 16.06
N GLU A 89 14.76 -0.87 16.29
CA GLU A 89 14.19 -1.06 17.61
C GLU A 89 13.22 -2.23 17.63
N GLN A 90 13.19 -2.94 18.73
CA GLN A 90 12.18 -3.95 19.03
C GLN A 90 11.81 -3.87 20.51
N THR A 91 10.50 -3.85 20.78
CA THR A 91 9.93 -3.96 22.13
C THR A 91 9.03 -5.19 22.20
N ASP A 92 8.30 -5.38 23.29
CA ASP A 92 7.37 -6.50 23.44
C ASP A 92 6.19 -6.41 22.44
N ASN A 93 5.82 -5.19 22.01
CA ASN A 93 4.65 -4.95 21.18
C ASN A 93 4.92 -4.08 19.93
N SER A 94 6.17 -3.76 19.63
CA SER A 94 6.53 -3.00 18.45
C SER A 94 7.86 -3.42 17.85
N VAL A 95 8.00 -3.18 16.55
CA VAL A 95 9.27 -3.32 15.81
C VAL A 95 9.41 -2.17 14.83
N THR A 96 10.60 -1.60 14.75
CA THR A 96 10.95 -0.53 13.82
C THR A 96 12.09 -0.98 12.90
N PHE A 97 11.82 -0.93 11.60
CA PHE A 97 12.81 -1.11 10.55
C PHE A 97 13.12 0.23 9.89
N ALA A 98 14.34 0.39 9.39
CA ALA A 98 14.74 1.59 8.66
C ALA A 98 15.55 1.27 7.41
N ILE A 99 15.46 2.17 6.45
CA ILE A 99 16.32 2.21 5.26
C ILE A 99 16.70 3.65 4.95
N GLU A 100 17.88 3.84 4.45
CA GLU A 100 18.35 5.12 3.90
C GLU A 100 18.63 4.99 2.41
N ASP A 101 18.79 6.12 1.75
CA ASP A 101 19.27 6.14 0.37
C ASP A 101 20.66 5.50 0.26
N ASP A 102 20.89 4.89 -0.88
CA ASP A 102 22.19 4.40 -1.32
C ASP A 102 22.54 5.03 -2.69
N GLU A 103 23.73 4.80 -3.16
CA GLU A 103 24.21 5.35 -4.44
C GLU A 103 23.23 5.04 -5.60
N ASN A 104 22.70 3.83 -5.65
CA ASN A 104 21.78 3.42 -6.71
C ASN A 104 20.39 4.10 -6.58
N SER A 105 19.86 4.22 -5.37
CA SER A 105 18.60 4.94 -5.16
C SER A 105 18.79 6.44 -5.44
N TYR A 106 19.89 7.04 -5.02
CA TYR A 106 20.17 8.45 -5.25
C TYR A 106 20.31 8.81 -6.75
N GLN A 107 20.90 7.93 -7.56
CA GLN A 107 20.96 8.11 -9.03
C GLN A 107 19.59 8.20 -9.70
N ASN A 108 18.57 7.54 -9.12
CA ASN A 108 17.22 7.45 -9.68
C ASN A 108 16.19 8.32 -8.96
N TYR A 109 16.48 8.68 -7.72
CA TYR A 109 15.69 9.56 -6.85
C TYR A 109 16.68 10.42 -6.07
N PRO A 110 17.03 11.63 -6.56
CA PRO A 110 18.20 12.39 -6.11
C PRO A 110 17.94 13.16 -4.80
N TYR A 111 17.50 12.44 -3.79
CA TYR A 111 17.24 12.93 -2.45
C TYR A 111 17.84 12.01 -1.40
N HIS A 112 18.50 12.62 -0.40
CA HIS A 112 18.92 11.92 0.80
C HIS A 112 17.73 11.77 1.74
N PHE A 113 17.34 10.54 1.98
CA PHE A 113 16.18 10.22 2.83
C PHE A 113 16.52 9.15 3.88
N ARG A 114 15.68 9.08 4.90
CA ARG A 114 15.51 7.91 5.75
C ARG A 114 14.03 7.58 5.82
N LEU A 115 13.71 6.32 5.64
CA LEU A 115 12.36 5.78 5.85
C LEU A 115 12.41 4.82 7.04
N GLU A 116 11.61 5.09 8.05
CA GLU A 116 11.36 4.18 9.16
C GLU A 116 9.95 3.62 9.04
N ILE A 117 9.80 2.32 9.32
CA ILE A 117 8.53 1.61 9.38
C ILE A 117 8.41 1.02 10.77
N THR A 118 7.47 1.53 11.54
CA THR A 118 7.15 0.98 12.86
C THR A 118 5.85 0.21 12.78
N TYR A 119 5.92 -1.06 13.14
CA TYR A 119 4.75 -1.89 13.38
C TYR A 119 4.51 -2.00 14.87
N SER A 120 3.28 -1.81 15.30
CA SER A 120 2.87 -2.03 16.69
C SER A 120 1.63 -2.89 16.76
N LEU A 121 1.60 -3.79 17.76
CA LEU A 121 0.53 -4.74 18.01
C LEU A 121 -0.20 -4.38 19.30
N THR A 122 -1.51 -4.13 19.20
CA THR A 122 -2.36 -3.86 20.35
C THR A 122 -3.65 -4.67 20.23
N GLY A 123 -3.80 -5.68 21.10
CA GLY A 123 -4.95 -6.58 21.05
C GLY A 123 -5.04 -7.28 19.69
N LYS A 124 -6.10 -6.99 18.93
CA LYS A 124 -6.35 -7.50 17.57
C LYS A 124 -5.95 -6.54 16.44
N THR A 125 -5.23 -5.47 16.75
CA THR A 125 -4.89 -4.41 15.80
C THR A 125 -3.38 -4.33 15.58
N VAL A 126 -2.98 -4.36 14.29
CA VAL A 126 -1.62 -4.09 13.81
C VAL A 126 -1.60 -2.70 13.20
N ARG A 127 -0.88 -1.76 13.83
CA ARG A 127 -0.61 -0.43 13.28
C ARG A 127 0.65 -0.48 12.43
N THR A 128 0.58 0.03 11.21
CA THR A 128 1.73 0.36 10.36
C THR A 128 1.92 1.86 10.34
N GLN A 129 3.06 2.34 10.81
CA GLN A 129 3.42 3.76 10.82
C GLN A 129 4.67 3.97 10.00
N TYR A 130 4.58 4.80 8.98
CA TYR A 130 5.71 5.29 8.20
C TYR A 130 6.19 6.61 8.77
N LYS A 131 7.51 6.78 8.85
CA LYS A 131 8.15 8.03 9.22
C LYS A 131 9.23 8.34 8.20
N ILE A 132 9.04 9.43 7.47
CA ILE A 132 9.86 9.83 6.33
C ILE A 132 10.66 11.05 6.72
N PHE A 133 11.97 10.97 6.58
CA PHE A 133 12.90 12.06 6.88
C PHE A 133 13.48 12.57 5.55
N ASN A 134 13.32 13.86 5.30
CA ASN A 134 14.11 14.55 4.29
C ASN A 134 15.45 14.95 4.91
N LYS A 135 16.53 14.29 4.51
CA LYS A 135 17.90 14.54 5.01
C LYS A 135 18.65 15.62 4.22
N GLU A 136 17.99 16.19 3.20
CA GLU A 136 18.53 17.30 2.43
C GLU A 136 18.61 18.57 3.26
N THR A 137 19.54 19.45 2.89
CA THR A 137 19.74 20.75 3.56
C THR A 137 19.05 21.90 2.83
N SER A 138 18.68 21.70 1.55
CA SER A 138 18.13 22.76 0.69
C SER A 138 17.04 22.32 -0.26
N LYS A 139 16.81 20.99 -0.47
CA LYS A 139 15.86 20.47 -1.44
C LYS A 139 14.56 20.03 -0.77
N VAL A 140 13.44 20.47 -1.31
CA VAL A 140 12.11 19.92 -1.01
C VAL A 140 12.03 18.55 -1.67
N MET A 141 11.68 17.53 -0.90
CA MET A 141 11.62 16.14 -1.37
C MET A 141 10.19 15.75 -1.72
N PRO A 142 9.87 15.53 -3.02
CA PRO A 142 8.57 15.01 -3.44
C PRO A 142 8.53 13.50 -3.29
N TYR A 143 7.49 12.96 -2.67
CA TYR A 143 7.34 11.53 -2.51
C TYR A 143 5.89 11.08 -2.38
N PHE A 144 5.69 9.79 -2.60
CA PHE A 144 4.52 9.03 -2.19
C PHE A 144 4.94 7.89 -1.26
N ILE A 145 4.02 7.46 -0.43
CA ILE A 145 4.17 6.31 0.47
C ILE A 145 2.86 5.52 0.49
N GLY A 146 2.95 4.21 0.58
CA GLY A 146 1.78 3.36 0.71
C GLY A 146 2.12 1.95 1.19
N GLY A 147 1.07 1.24 1.59
CA GLY A 147 1.10 -0.19 1.86
C GLY A 147 0.34 -0.96 0.79
N HIS A 148 0.69 -2.23 0.65
CA HIS A 148 0.05 -3.13 -0.33
C HIS A 148 -0.19 -4.51 0.32
N PRO A 149 -0.86 -4.58 1.51
CA PRO A 149 -1.14 -5.86 2.14
C PRO A 149 -2.19 -6.65 1.38
N GLY A 150 -1.87 -7.90 1.04
CA GLY A 150 -2.82 -8.88 0.54
C GLY A 150 -3.36 -9.74 1.68
N PHE A 151 -4.63 -10.06 1.64
CA PHE A 151 -5.32 -10.88 2.63
C PHE A 151 -5.91 -12.12 1.97
N ASN A 152 -5.86 -13.24 2.66
CA ASN A 152 -6.49 -14.46 2.17
C ASN A 152 -8.00 -14.23 1.96
N CYS A 153 -8.50 -14.64 0.82
CA CYS A 153 -9.90 -14.65 0.48
C CYS A 153 -10.16 -15.79 -0.52
N PRO A 154 -10.81 -16.89 -0.08
CA PRO A 154 -11.46 -17.07 1.21
C PRO A 154 -10.49 -17.18 2.39
N LEU A 155 -11.00 -16.98 3.63
CA LEU A 155 -10.27 -17.20 4.88
C LEU A 155 -10.29 -18.67 5.30
N LEU A 156 -11.36 -19.40 4.99
CA LEU A 156 -11.57 -20.80 5.35
C LEU A 156 -11.60 -21.67 4.10
N ASP A 157 -11.10 -22.91 4.22
CA ASP A 157 -10.93 -23.85 3.10
C ASP A 157 -12.25 -24.33 2.45
N ASP A 158 -13.37 -24.26 3.19
CA ASP A 158 -14.69 -24.68 2.72
C ASP A 158 -15.52 -23.55 2.11
N GLU A 159 -14.92 -22.41 1.86
CA GLU A 159 -15.53 -21.23 1.28
C GLU A 159 -14.97 -20.91 -0.12
N VAL A 160 -15.67 -20.05 -0.84
CA VAL A 160 -15.25 -19.50 -2.12
C VAL A 160 -15.15 -17.97 -2.04
N TYR A 161 -14.48 -17.37 -3.00
CA TYR A 161 -14.25 -15.93 -3.07
C TYR A 161 -15.56 -15.12 -3.03
N GLU A 162 -16.60 -15.63 -3.69
CA GLU A 162 -17.94 -15.04 -3.82
C GLU A 162 -18.77 -15.16 -2.53
N ASP A 163 -18.31 -15.91 -1.52
CA ASP A 163 -18.95 -15.92 -0.20
C ASP A 163 -18.60 -14.65 0.61
N TYR A 164 -17.68 -13.82 0.10
CA TYR A 164 -17.19 -12.64 0.79
C TYR A 164 -17.73 -11.35 0.16
N TYR A 165 -17.69 -10.28 0.95
CA TYR A 165 -18.06 -8.94 0.54
C TYR A 165 -17.19 -7.89 1.22
N LEU A 166 -17.13 -6.71 0.61
CA LEU A 166 -16.53 -5.52 1.18
C LEU A 166 -17.62 -4.73 1.92
N GLU A 167 -17.33 -4.31 3.16
CA GLU A 167 -18.18 -3.38 3.89
C GLU A 167 -17.44 -2.05 4.07
N PHE A 168 -18.03 -0.96 3.56
CA PHE A 168 -17.54 0.40 3.74
C PHE A 168 -18.08 1.01 5.04
N GLU A 169 -17.37 1.96 5.62
CA GLU A 169 -17.81 2.68 6.82
C GLU A 169 -19.14 3.42 6.59
N LYS A 170 -19.31 3.98 5.38
CA LYS A 170 -20.46 4.78 4.95
C LYS A 170 -21.06 4.20 3.67
N GLU A 171 -22.28 4.64 3.35
CA GLU A 171 -22.81 4.48 2.00
C GLU A 171 -21.96 5.30 1.04
N GLU A 172 -21.47 4.67 -0.02
CA GLU A 172 -20.57 5.25 -1.00
C GLU A 172 -21.23 5.44 -2.36
N THR A 173 -20.97 6.58 -2.97
CA THR A 173 -21.25 6.84 -4.38
C THR A 173 -19.97 7.40 -4.97
N CYS A 174 -19.29 6.62 -5.82
CA CYS A 174 -18.03 7.02 -6.43
C CYS A 174 -17.86 6.41 -7.82
N SER A 175 -17.00 7.03 -8.60
CA SER A 175 -16.49 6.54 -9.85
C SER A 175 -15.02 6.14 -9.72
N VAL A 176 -14.51 5.39 -10.68
CA VAL A 176 -13.12 5.01 -10.75
C VAL A 176 -12.50 5.44 -12.08
N PRO A 177 -11.25 5.93 -12.08
CA PRO A 177 -10.55 6.26 -13.32
C PRO A 177 -10.25 5.00 -14.11
N ARG A 178 -10.20 5.14 -15.44
CA ARG A 178 -9.85 4.02 -16.32
C ARG A 178 -8.39 3.64 -16.17
N PRO A 179 -8.08 2.37 -15.87
CA PRO A 179 -6.72 1.88 -15.85
C PRO A 179 -6.23 1.47 -17.24
N PHE A 180 -4.90 1.54 -17.44
CA PHE A 180 -4.19 0.99 -18.60
C PHE A 180 -3.21 -0.09 -18.11
N PRO A 181 -3.60 -1.36 -18.05
CA PRO A 181 -2.80 -2.44 -17.47
C PRO A 181 -1.41 -2.59 -18.07
N GLU A 182 -1.28 -2.36 -19.39
CA GLU A 182 -0.03 -2.46 -20.14
C GLU A 182 1.04 -1.43 -19.74
N THR A 183 0.60 -0.26 -19.24
CA THR A 183 1.49 0.82 -18.81
C THR A 183 1.42 1.08 -17.31
N GLY A 184 0.33 0.65 -16.66
CA GLY A 184 -0.01 0.97 -15.27
C GLY A 184 -0.42 2.42 -15.05
N MET A 185 -0.77 3.15 -16.12
CA MET A 185 -1.25 4.53 -16.06
C MET A 185 -2.76 4.58 -15.81
N LEU A 186 -3.25 5.78 -15.50
CA LEU A 186 -4.67 6.06 -15.26
C LEU A 186 -5.17 7.17 -16.20
N ASP A 187 -6.46 7.18 -16.50
CA ASP A 187 -7.15 8.29 -17.14
C ASP A 187 -8.23 8.84 -16.20
N PHE A 188 -7.98 10.01 -15.63
CA PHE A 188 -8.93 10.64 -14.71
C PHE A 188 -10.07 11.37 -15.46
N GLN A 189 -9.99 11.54 -16.79
CA GLN A 189 -11.06 12.11 -17.59
C GLN A 189 -12.06 11.03 -18.05
N ASP A 190 -11.61 9.77 -18.15
CA ASP A 190 -12.46 8.61 -18.47
C ASP A 190 -12.72 7.80 -17.18
N ARG A 191 -13.90 8.02 -16.60
CA ARG A 191 -14.29 7.40 -15.32
C ARG A 191 -15.57 6.58 -15.48
N SER A 192 -15.63 5.46 -14.79
CA SER A 192 -16.83 4.62 -14.74
C SER A 192 -17.48 4.66 -13.36
N PRO A 193 -18.83 4.72 -13.25
CA PRO A 193 -19.52 4.51 -11.98
C PRO A 193 -19.10 3.17 -11.37
N TRP A 194 -18.85 3.12 -10.06
CA TRP A 194 -18.41 1.90 -9.38
C TRP A 194 -19.25 1.58 -8.14
N LEU A 195 -19.60 2.57 -7.33
CA LEU A 195 -20.58 2.45 -6.23
C LEU A 195 -21.68 3.49 -6.41
N GLU A 196 -22.92 3.10 -6.14
CA GLU A 196 -24.11 3.94 -6.33
C GLU A 196 -25.03 3.86 -5.09
N GLY A 197 -24.60 4.49 -3.97
CA GLY A 197 -25.34 4.53 -2.71
C GLY A 197 -25.31 3.21 -1.94
N GLN A 198 -24.23 2.47 -1.99
CA GLN A 198 -24.12 1.17 -1.32
C GLN A 198 -23.03 1.17 -0.24
N LYS A 199 -23.29 0.46 0.83
CA LYS A 199 -22.35 0.22 1.92
C LYS A 199 -21.62 -1.11 1.79
N GLU A 200 -22.19 -2.05 1.06
CA GLU A 200 -21.65 -3.38 0.83
C GLU A 200 -21.46 -3.64 -0.66
N LEU A 201 -20.39 -4.35 -0.99
CA LEU A 201 -20.11 -4.82 -2.34
C LEU A 201 -19.73 -6.29 -2.30
N ASP A 202 -20.55 -7.16 -2.90
CA ASP A 202 -20.21 -8.58 -3.02
C ASP A 202 -18.95 -8.77 -3.88
N LEU A 203 -18.05 -9.64 -3.44
CA LEU A 203 -16.82 -9.93 -4.16
C LEU A 203 -17.09 -10.86 -5.35
N SER A 204 -16.47 -10.55 -6.46
CA SER A 204 -16.25 -11.43 -7.59
C SER A 204 -14.93 -11.08 -8.27
N TYR A 205 -14.34 -12.04 -8.96
CA TYR A 205 -13.13 -11.78 -9.74
C TYR A 205 -13.36 -10.83 -10.93
N ASP A 206 -14.59 -10.66 -11.35
CA ASP A 206 -14.95 -9.74 -12.44
C ASP A 206 -14.68 -8.27 -12.07
N LEU A 207 -14.68 -7.95 -10.78
CA LEU A 207 -14.30 -6.61 -10.29
C LEU A 207 -12.88 -6.19 -10.73
N PHE A 208 -12.00 -7.17 -10.94
CA PHE A 208 -10.59 -6.97 -11.30
C PHE A 208 -10.30 -7.32 -12.76
N SER A 209 -11.34 -7.50 -13.60
CA SER A 209 -11.20 -7.94 -15.00
C SER A 209 -10.37 -7.00 -15.86
N THR A 210 -10.27 -5.72 -15.50
CA THR A 210 -9.44 -4.75 -16.21
C THR A 210 -8.09 -4.56 -15.52
N ASP A 211 -8.07 -4.32 -14.22
CA ASP A 211 -6.88 -4.16 -13.35
C ASP A 211 -7.35 -3.90 -11.90
N ALA A 212 -6.46 -3.37 -11.08
CA ALA A 212 -6.76 -2.84 -9.76
C ALA A 212 -7.80 -1.72 -9.83
N VAL A 213 -8.67 -1.66 -8.83
CA VAL A 213 -9.70 -0.63 -8.70
C VAL A 213 -9.13 0.53 -7.86
N THR A 214 -9.02 1.70 -8.44
CA THR A 214 -8.51 2.92 -7.81
C THR A 214 -9.64 3.74 -7.21
N LEU A 215 -9.75 3.75 -5.89
CA LEU A 215 -10.78 4.46 -5.14
C LEU A 215 -10.21 5.78 -4.58
N ASP A 216 -10.24 6.84 -5.38
CA ASP A 216 -9.72 8.17 -5.05
C ASP A 216 -10.81 9.18 -4.61
N GLU A 217 -12.06 8.74 -4.56
CA GLU A 217 -13.22 9.57 -4.19
C GLU A 217 -13.99 9.06 -2.97
N LEU A 218 -13.50 8.01 -2.27
CA LEU A 218 -14.18 7.48 -1.08
C LEU A 218 -14.31 8.52 0.03
N GLN A 219 -15.48 8.51 0.70
CA GLN A 219 -15.71 9.24 1.95
C GLN A 219 -15.40 8.36 3.17
N SER A 220 -15.52 7.04 3.03
CA SER A 220 -15.09 6.07 4.04
C SER A 220 -13.58 6.10 4.22
N ARG A 221 -13.15 5.85 5.45
CA ARG A 221 -11.74 5.69 5.82
C ARG A 221 -11.50 4.37 6.52
N THR A 222 -12.50 3.48 6.43
CA THR A 222 -12.44 2.09 6.88
C THR A 222 -13.12 1.22 5.84
N ILE A 223 -12.47 0.10 5.50
CA ILE A 223 -13.02 -0.97 4.69
C ILE A 223 -12.86 -2.29 5.45
N ALA A 224 -13.85 -3.16 5.36
CA ALA A 224 -13.79 -4.50 5.93
C ALA A 224 -13.95 -5.58 4.86
N LEU A 225 -13.22 -6.69 5.04
CA LEU A 225 -13.48 -7.96 4.38
C LEU A 225 -14.32 -8.82 5.32
N ARG A 226 -15.50 -9.24 4.87
CA ARG A 226 -16.44 -10.06 5.62
C ARG A 226 -16.89 -11.27 4.84
N SER A 227 -17.21 -12.36 5.55
CA SER A 227 -17.89 -13.53 5.00
C SER A 227 -19.40 -13.44 5.21
N ARG A 228 -20.19 -14.02 4.27
CA ARG A 228 -21.63 -14.27 4.44
C ARG A 228 -21.92 -15.50 5.31
N LYS A 229 -20.88 -16.30 5.66
CA LYS A 229 -21.01 -17.60 6.33
C LYS A 229 -20.55 -17.60 7.79
N HIS A 230 -19.70 -16.65 8.19
CA HIS A 230 -19.14 -16.57 9.55
C HIS A 230 -18.79 -15.11 9.92
N ASP A 231 -18.44 -14.89 11.22
CA ASP A 231 -18.14 -13.57 11.76
C ASP A 231 -16.65 -13.18 11.68
N LYS A 232 -15.75 -14.09 11.25
CA LYS A 232 -14.33 -13.78 11.09
C LYS A 232 -14.12 -12.85 9.88
N GLY A 233 -13.20 -11.92 10.04
CA GLY A 233 -12.89 -10.95 8.99
C GLY A 233 -11.78 -10.00 9.43
N LEU A 234 -11.59 -8.97 8.64
CA LEU A 234 -10.62 -7.92 8.96
C LEU A 234 -11.12 -6.54 8.50
N LYS A 235 -10.57 -5.51 9.10
CA LYS A 235 -10.75 -4.12 8.68
C LYS A 235 -9.42 -3.47 8.42
N VAL A 236 -9.38 -2.57 7.43
CA VAL A 236 -8.28 -1.65 7.22
C VAL A 236 -8.77 -0.23 7.46
N HIS A 237 -8.17 0.46 8.43
CA HIS A 237 -8.44 1.85 8.77
C HIS A 237 -7.34 2.72 8.16
N PHE A 238 -7.70 3.60 7.21
CA PHE A 238 -6.75 4.37 6.40
C PHE A 238 -7.05 5.88 6.41
N ALA A 239 -7.43 6.40 7.57
CA ALA A 239 -7.86 7.81 7.72
C ALA A 239 -6.83 8.84 7.25
N GLU A 240 -5.54 8.49 7.29
CA GLU A 240 -4.44 9.35 6.88
C GLU A 240 -4.12 9.27 5.38
N PHE A 241 -4.76 8.34 4.63
CA PHE A 241 -4.53 8.14 3.20
C PHE A 241 -5.72 8.62 2.38
N PRO A 242 -5.49 9.42 1.31
CA PRO A 242 -6.57 9.90 0.45
C PRO A 242 -7.11 8.81 -0.47
N ASN A 243 -6.29 7.84 -0.85
CA ASN A 243 -6.63 6.82 -1.84
C ASN A 243 -6.60 5.42 -1.22
N LEU A 244 -7.53 4.57 -1.68
CA LEU A 244 -7.50 3.14 -1.44
C LEU A 244 -7.51 2.42 -2.77
N ILE A 245 -6.59 1.51 -2.99
CA ILE A 245 -6.61 0.61 -4.12
C ILE A 245 -7.04 -0.77 -3.62
N ILE A 246 -7.93 -1.42 -4.36
CA ILE A 246 -8.29 -2.81 -4.14
C ILE A 246 -7.89 -3.63 -5.36
N TRP A 247 -7.33 -4.82 -5.11
CA TRP A 247 -6.80 -5.63 -6.19
C TRP A 247 -6.81 -7.13 -5.86
N SER A 248 -7.01 -7.92 -6.90
CA SER A 248 -6.67 -9.34 -6.96
C SER A 248 -6.18 -9.68 -8.36
N THR A 249 -5.65 -10.87 -8.56
CA THR A 249 -5.07 -11.26 -9.85
C THR A 249 -6.12 -11.77 -10.84
N LEU A 250 -5.91 -11.52 -12.14
CA LEU A 250 -6.76 -12.00 -13.23
C LEU A 250 -6.89 -13.52 -13.28
N ASN A 251 -5.88 -14.25 -12.81
CA ASN A 251 -5.91 -15.71 -12.74
C ASN A 251 -6.56 -16.24 -11.45
N LYS A 252 -7.40 -15.43 -10.82
CA LYS A 252 -8.25 -15.79 -9.66
C LYS A 252 -7.43 -16.23 -8.44
N GLY A 253 -6.46 -15.42 -8.04
CA GLY A 253 -5.71 -15.63 -6.81
C GLY A 253 -6.63 -15.62 -5.58
N PRO A 254 -6.49 -16.56 -4.63
CA PRO A 254 -7.33 -16.63 -3.45
C PRO A 254 -6.94 -15.58 -2.41
N PHE A 255 -6.95 -14.32 -2.82
CA PHE A 255 -6.63 -13.17 -1.98
C PHE A 255 -7.26 -11.88 -2.51
N ILE A 256 -7.30 -10.88 -1.65
CA ILE A 256 -7.60 -9.49 -2.00
C ILE A 256 -6.59 -8.57 -1.33
N ALA A 257 -6.10 -7.55 -2.04
CA ALA A 257 -5.25 -6.51 -1.46
C ALA A 257 -6.09 -5.27 -1.13
N PHE A 258 -5.81 -4.65 0.02
CA PHE A 258 -6.30 -3.32 0.40
C PHE A 258 -5.10 -2.41 0.57
N GLU A 259 -4.98 -1.43 -0.28
CA GLU A 259 -3.75 -0.68 -0.47
C GLU A 259 -3.95 0.81 -0.18
N PRO A 260 -3.71 1.26 1.07
CA PRO A 260 -3.70 2.69 1.39
C PRO A 260 -2.52 3.38 0.72
N TRP A 261 -2.80 4.33 -0.19
CA TRP A 261 -1.76 5.07 -0.93
C TRP A 261 -1.90 6.58 -0.73
N SER A 262 -0.78 7.26 -0.49
CA SER A 262 -0.75 8.73 -0.42
C SER A 262 -0.86 9.37 -1.81
N GLY A 263 -0.39 8.70 -2.86
CA GLY A 263 -0.47 9.14 -4.25
C GLY A 263 -0.91 8.01 -5.17
N LEU A 264 -0.92 8.25 -6.46
CA LEU A 264 -1.44 7.33 -7.48
C LEU A 264 -0.44 7.10 -8.61
N SER A 265 -0.72 6.11 -9.46
CA SER A 265 -0.03 5.98 -10.75
C SER A 265 -0.17 7.26 -11.57
N THR A 266 0.82 7.54 -12.42
CA THR A 266 0.77 8.68 -13.35
C THR A 266 -0.48 8.60 -14.22
N SER A 267 -1.16 9.74 -14.37
CA SER A 267 -2.27 9.84 -15.31
C SER A 267 -1.81 10.26 -16.72
N LEU A 268 -2.73 10.13 -17.67
CA LEU A 268 -2.45 10.56 -19.05
C LEU A 268 -2.21 12.08 -19.14
N GLU A 269 -2.85 12.86 -18.27
CA GLU A 269 -2.80 14.31 -18.24
C GLU A 269 -1.57 14.88 -17.53
N GLU A 270 -0.95 14.11 -16.64
CA GLU A 270 0.20 14.56 -15.85
C GLU A 270 1.50 14.56 -16.68
N GLY A 271 2.38 15.52 -16.38
CA GLY A 271 3.78 15.51 -16.80
C GLY A 271 4.60 14.44 -16.03
N ASP A 272 5.92 14.45 -16.20
CA ASP A 272 6.80 13.45 -15.57
C ASP A 272 7.60 14.01 -14.39
N HIS A 273 7.46 15.32 -14.08
CA HIS A 273 8.00 15.90 -12.86
C HIS A 273 7.26 15.34 -11.63
N LEU A 274 8.02 14.75 -10.70
CA LEU A 274 7.44 14.06 -9.55
C LEU A 274 6.71 15.01 -8.61
N GLU A 275 7.22 16.24 -8.45
CA GLU A 275 6.66 17.29 -7.61
C GLU A 275 5.29 17.84 -8.10
N ASP A 276 4.95 17.63 -9.37
CA ASP A 276 3.71 18.13 -9.96
C ASP A 276 2.58 17.09 -9.99
N LYS A 277 2.83 15.89 -9.48
CA LYS A 277 1.86 14.80 -9.53
C LYS A 277 0.71 14.97 -8.54
N LYS A 278 -0.47 14.45 -8.90
CA LYS A 278 -1.66 14.44 -8.03
C LYS A 278 -1.34 13.77 -6.68
N ASN A 279 -1.69 14.47 -5.59
CA ASN A 279 -1.50 14.01 -4.21
C ASN A 279 -0.02 13.80 -3.80
N VAL A 280 0.93 14.38 -4.52
CA VAL A 280 2.33 14.35 -4.10
C VAL A 280 2.48 14.98 -2.71
N ARG A 281 3.31 14.36 -1.87
CA ARG A 281 3.74 14.93 -0.60
C ARG A 281 5.07 15.63 -0.82
N LEU A 282 5.14 16.88 -0.37
CA LEU A 282 6.35 17.71 -0.45
C LEU A 282 6.89 17.88 0.96
N LEU A 283 8.10 17.40 1.22
CA LEU A 283 8.73 17.45 2.53
C LEU A 283 9.91 18.43 2.49
N GLU A 284 9.81 19.48 3.30
CA GLU A 284 10.83 20.52 3.41
C GLU A 284 12.18 19.95 3.92
N PRO A 285 13.32 20.59 3.60
CA PRO A 285 14.63 20.16 4.06
C PRO A 285 14.71 20.00 5.56
N GLY A 286 15.26 18.87 6.02
CA GLY A 286 15.39 18.55 7.43
C GLY A 286 14.09 18.24 8.17
N GLN A 287 12.94 18.25 7.49
CA GLN A 287 11.66 17.93 8.11
C GLN A 287 11.37 16.43 8.11
N VAL A 288 10.40 16.06 8.92
CA VAL A 288 9.93 14.69 9.11
C VAL A 288 8.43 14.66 8.93
N ASP A 289 7.94 13.69 8.16
CA ASP A 289 6.52 13.43 8.01
C ASP A 289 6.16 12.06 8.58
N GLN A 290 4.91 11.90 9.03
CA GLN A 290 4.39 10.64 9.56
C GLN A 290 3.00 10.37 8.96
N ILE A 291 2.77 9.11 8.59
CA ILE A 291 1.51 8.63 8.04
C ILE A 291 1.37 7.14 8.30
N GLY A 292 0.16 6.64 8.56
CA GLY A 292 -0.02 5.23 8.87
C GLY A 292 -1.44 4.74 8.71
N PHE A 293 -1.61 3.42 8.83
CA PHE A 293 -2.90 2.73 8.77
C PHE A 293 -2.94 1.55 9.74
N ASP A 294 -4.14 1.08 10.05
CA ASP A 294 -4.34 -0.04 10.96
C ASP A 294 -5.01 -1.21 10.25
N ILE A 295 -4.63 -2.43 10.63
CA ILE A 295 -5.29 -3.67 10.27
C ILE A 295 -5.87 -4.26 11.56
N GLU A 296 -7.20 -4.38 11.65
CA GLU A 296 -7.91 -4.95 12.77
C GLU A 296 -8.52 -6.30 12.37
N ILE A 297 -8.25 -7.35 13.14
CA ILE A 297 -8.81 -8.70 12.95
C ILE A 297 -10.01 -8.87 13.87
N PHE A 298 -11.08 -9.51 13.42
CA PHE A 298 -12.28 -9.74 14.27
C PHE A 298 -12.89 -11.12 14.06
#